data_8a7bcd58b1781d9da4dffd74989ce003
#
_entry.id   8a7bcd58b1781d9da4dffd74989ce003
#
_cell.length_a   1.000
_cell.length_b   1.000
_cell.length_c   1.000
_cell.angle_alpha   90.00
_cell.angle_beta   90.00
_cell.angle_gamma   90.00
#
_symmetry.space_group_name_H-M   'P 1'
#
loop_
_entity.id
_entity.type
_entity.pdbx_description
1 polymer ?
#
loop_
_entity_poly.entity_id
_entity_poly.type
_entity_poly.pdbx_seq_one_letter_code
_entity_poly.pdbx_strand_id
1 'polypeptide(L)'
;MLSIIVTNMKLTAPMTRPTICRLIALLAAGFVSAAQAQSADPIRISPDQLAKAGVVFAAVKPASAAGVGVRLAGSVVYPPNRIEIVSAPAAGVVQAVLVNSLENVKAMQALARLHSPQLLEWQRDYVQLAAQLELATKKTERDENLFKEGIIAASRLQDTRNQLAQAQVAVQERAQMLKLASMRQAAIATLASQHGLNPVIDIQTPRGGTVLELMVAPGQRVEAGAPLVKLARAGELWLELQASRMQGDQIAIGDTVNVRACKESGRVSAIAPQMAEQSQLVIVRATLPGADRCLRAGQYLEATISSKTVPQTGWLVPAGALVRDAGRELLFVRDAKGVRPLNVTVITRDAASAVVQGALQDGVQVAVQGTANLKGIWLGLGVPAAGAK
;
A
#
# COMPACT_ATOMS: atom_id res chain seq x y z
N MET A 1 39.94 22.83 24.49
CA MET A 1 40.09 22.42 25.90
C MET A 1 38.93 21.47 26.18
N LEU A 2 39.02 20.20 26.33
CA LEU A 2 39.93 19.29 26.95
C LEU A 2 39.91 17.93 26.21
N SER A 3 41.09 17.46 25.84
CA SER A 3 41.38 16.07 25.38
C SER A 3 41.47 15.13 26.56
N ILE A 4 41.04 13.88 26.41
CA ILE A 4 41.56 12.69 27.14
C ILE A 4 41.23 11.49 26.26
N ILE A 5 42.16 10.98 25.47
CA ILE A 5 43.25 10.00 25.65
C ILE A 5 42.70 8.56 25.88
N VAL A 6 42.99 7.83 24.85
CA VAL A 6 43.07 6.39 24.57
C VAL A 6 43.91 5.64 25.61
N THR A 7 43.55 4.42 25.96
CA THR A 7 44.55 3.40 26.29
C THR A 7 44.13 2.00 25.80
N ASN A 8 44.91 1.52 24.84
CA ASN A 8 45.03 0.14 24.40
C ASN A 8 45.64 -0.74 25.51
N MET A 9 45.18 -1.94 25.65
CA MET A 9 45.97 -3.01 26.27
C MET A 9 45.75 -4.34 25.55
N LYS A 10 46.73 -4.70 24.76
CA LYS A 10 47.00 -6.06 24.29
C LYS A 10 47.59 -6.86 25.46
N LEU A 11 47.16 -8.10 25.66
CA LEU A 11 48.03 -9.14 26.24
C LEU A 11 47.81 -10.50 25.55
N THR A 12 48.89 -11.03 25.16
CA THR A 12 49.29 -12.22 24.41
C THR A 12 49.07 -13.52 25.24
N ALA A 13 48.91 -14.62 24.49
CA ALA A 13 48.91 -16.02 24.88
C ALA A 13 50.28 -16.43 25.56
N PRO A 14 50.51 -17.66 26.11
CA PRO A 14 50.39 -18.94 25.36
C PRO A 14 50.06 -20.27 26.12
N MET A 15 49.74 -21.29 25.34
CA MET A 15 50.06 -22.74 25.42
C MET A 15 50.18 -23.43 26.77
N THR A 16 49.46 -24.57 26.95
CA THR A 16 50.04 -25.93 27.07
C THR A 16 48.96 -27.00 27.10
N ARG A 17 49.08 -28.03 26.25
CA ARG A 17 48.54 -29.40 26.40
C ARG A 17 49.42 -30.15 27.38
N PRO A 18 49.02 -31.27 28.09
CA PRO A 18 48.83 -32.55 27.41
C PRO A 18 47.75 -33.51 28.01
N THR A 19 47.26 -34.40 27.12
CA THR A 19 47.07 -35.87 27.24
C THR A 19 46.77 -36.51 28.59
N ILE A 20 45.75 -37.39 28.59
CA ILE A 20 45.46 -38.62 29.30
C ILE A 20 43.94 -38.65 29.53
N CYS A 21 43.12 -39.53 29.07
CA CYS A 21 43.03 -40.95 29.18
C CYS A 21 41.94 -41.52 28.25
N ARG A 22 42.25 -42.52 27.58
CA ARG A 22 41.36 -43.50 26.95
C ARG A 22 40.57 -44.25 28.02
N LEU A 23 39.40 -44.73 27.62
CA LEU A 23 38.46 -45.67 28.22
C LEU A 23 37.18 -45.00 28.78
N ILE A 24 36.16 -45.06 27.98
CA ILE A 24 34.86 -45.72 28.25
C ILE A 24 34.09 -45.61 26.90
N ALA A 25 34.34 -46.55 26.02
CA ALA A 25 33.44 -46.97 24.99
C ALA A 25 32.61 -48.10 25.61
N LEU A 26 31.31 -47.93 25.51
CA LEU A 26 30.26 -48.94 25.44
C LEU A 26 29.06 -48.54 26.30
N LEU A 27 27.89 -48.57 25.63
CA LEU A 27 26.54 -48.38 26.16
C LEU A 27 25.91 -46.96 25.98
N ALA A 28 25.63 -46.62 24.73
CA ALA A 28 24.49 -45.83 24.36
C ALA A 28 23.87 -46.43 23.08
N ALA A 29 23.39 -47.68 23.24
CA ALA A 29 22.48 -48.27 22.25
C ALA A 29 21.13 -47.60 22.34
N GLY A 30 20.75 -46.91 21.30
CA GLY A 30 19.48 -46.74 20.70
C GLY A 30 18.21 -46.71 21.56
N PHE A 31 17.72 -45.53 21.91
CA PHE A 31 16.29 -45.28 21.95
C PHE A 31 15.96 -44.33 20.81
N VAL A 32 15.91 -44.82 19.60
CA VAL A 32 15.11 -44.26 18.55
C VAL A 32 13.68 -44.59 18.95
N SER A 33 13.03 -43.71 19.71
CA SER A 33 11.60 -43.72 19.87
C SER A 33 10.98 -43.35 18.51
N ALA A 34 10.72 -44.39 17.73
CA ALA A 34 9.76 -44.34 16.65
C ALA A 34 8.46 -43.83 17.30
N ALA A 35 8.09 -42.59 17.02
CA ALA A 35 6.73 -42.09 17.28
C ALA A 35 5.80 -42.95 16.43
N GLN A 36 5.33 -44.02 17.02
CA GLN A 36 4.25 -44.84 16.46
C GLN A 36 3.04 -43.93 16.37
N ALA A 37 2.70 -43.56 15.13
CA ALA A 37 1.39 -43.05 14.81
C ALA A 37 0.38 -44.10 15.29
N GLN A 38 -0.20 -43.88 16.45
CA GLN A 38 -1.31 -44.71 16.95
C GLN A 38 -2.44 -44.53 15.93
N SER A 39 -2.54 -45.49 15.02
CA SER A 39 -3.74 -45.70 14.19
C SER A 39 -4.82 -46.13 15.16
N ALA A 40 -5.70 -45.21 15.53
CA ALA A 40 -6.89 -45.54 16.31
C ALA A 40 -7.68 -46.57 15.52
N ASP A 41 -8.16 -47.62 16.23
CA ASP A 41 -8.91 -48.69 15.62
C ASP A 41 -10.14 -48.17 14.87
N PRO A 42 -10.43 -48.69 13.67
CA PRO A 42 -11.57 -48.27 12.89
C PRO A 42 -12.86 -48.57 13.64
N ILE A 43 -13.76 -47.59 13.72
CA ILE A 43 -15.06 -47.72 14.27
C ILE A 43 -15.87 -48.58 13.31
N ARG A 44 -16.24 -49.82 13.70
CA ARG A 44 -17.09 -50.69 12.89
C ARG A 44 -18.53 -50.22 13.00
N ILE A 45 -19.02 -49.53 12.00
CA ILE A 45 -20.39 -49.00 11.92
C ILE A 45 -21.01 -49.52 10.62
N SER A 46 -22.19 -50.08 10.72
CA SER A 46 -22.94 -50.51 9.53
C SER A 46 -23.47 -49.31 8.72
N PRO A 47 -23.71 -49.47 7.40
CA PRO A 47 -24.27 -48.38 6.58
C PRO A 47 -25.61 -47.83 7.11
N ASP A 48 -26.46 -48.71 7.69
CA ASP A 48 -27.75 -48.31 8.27
C ASP A 48 -27.58 -47.48 9.54
N GLN A 49 -26.57 -47.76 10.33
CA GLN A 49 -26.24 -46.97 11.52
C GLN A 49 -25.67 -45.60 11.17
N LEU A 50 -24.87 -45.49 10.09
CA LEU A 50 -24.38 -44.21 9.57
C LEU A 50 -25.53 -43.32 9.07
N ALA A 51 -26.50 -43.93 8.37
CA ALA A 51 -27.68 -43.22 7.90
C ALA A 51 -28.53 -42.70 9.07
N LYS A 52 -28.78 -43.55 10.09
CA LYS A 52 -29.51 -43.17 11.31
C LYS A 52 -28.79 -42.10 12.13
N ALA A 53 -27.47 -42.07 12.10
CA ALA A 53 -26.66 -41.05 12.77
C ALA A 53 -26.58 -39.70 11.99
N GLY A 54 -27.23 -39.63 10.81
CA GLY A 54 -27.23 -38.42 9.98
C GLY A 54 -25.84 -38.05 9.43
N VAL A 55 -25.00 -39.06 9.18
CA VAL A 55 -23.61 -38.83 8.71
C VAL A 55 -23.61 -38.64 7.21
N VAL A 56 -23.15 -37.47 6.76
CA VAL A 56 -22.91 -37.17 5.34
C VAL A 56 -21.41 -37.10 5.09
N PHE A 57 -20.98 -37.70 3.99
CA PHE A 57 -19.59 -37.70 3.57
C PHE A 57 -19.38 -36.81 2.36
N ALA A 58 -18.21 -36.15 2.28
CA ALA A 58 -17.74 -35.41 1.11
C ALA A 58 -16.32 -35.82 0.78
N ALA A 59 -15.97 -35.77 -0.50
CA ALA A 59 -14.61 -36.06 -0.95
C ALA A 59 -13.69 -34.89 -0.63
N VAL A 60 -12.52 -35.21 -0.10
CA VAL A 60 -11.42 -34.24 0.11
C VAL A 60 -10.86 -33.86 -1.25
N LYS A 61 -10.51 -32.60 -1.39
CA LYS A 61 -9.84 -32.08 -2.58
C LYS A 61 -8.48 -31.52 -2.21
N PRO A 62 -7.48 -31.63 -3.09
CA PRO A 62 -6.22 -30.94 -2.87
C PRO A 62 -6.49 -29.43 -2.71
N ALA A 63 -5.87 -28.83 -1.71
CA ALA A 63 -5.97 -27.38 -1.53
C ALA A 63 -5.22 -26.71 -2.69
N SER A 64 -5.94 -26.14 -3.64
CA SER A 64 -5.34 -25.29 -4.65
C SER A 64 -5.06 -23.91 -4.04
N ALA A 65 -3.95 -23.29 -4.42
CA ALA A 65 -3.55 -21.97 -3.93
C ALA A 65 -4.60 -20.87 -4.13
N ALA A 66 -5.59 -21.10 -5.00
CA ALA A 66 -6.66 -20.15 -5.31
C ALA A 66 -7.86 -20.17 -4.33
N GLY A 67 -7.97 -21.21 -3.48
CA GLY A 67 -9.14 -21.41 -2.60
C GLY A 67 -8.90 -21.14 -1.13
N VAL A 68 -7.69 -20.93 -0.72
CA VAL A 68 -7.28 -20.82 0.68
C VAL A 68 -6.66 -19.47 0.92
N GLY A 69 -7.39 -18.59 1.54
CA GLY A 69 -6.88 -17.26 1.84
C GLY A 69 -7.65 -16.61 2.98
N VAL A 70 -6.99 -15.64 3.60
CA VAL A 70 -7.60 -14.78 4.61
C VAL A 70 -8.56 -13.84 3.90
N ARG A 71 -9.86 -13.85 4.27
CA ARG A 71 -10.82 -12.87 3.77
C ARG A 71 -10.78 -11.64 4.64
N LEU A 72 -10.56 -10.51 3.99
CA LEU A 72 -10.54 -9.22 4.63
C LEU A 72 -11.49 -8.26 3.92
N ALA A 73 -12.16 -7.46 4.70
CA ALA A 73 -12.97 -6.35 4.22
C ALA A 73 -12.17 -5.05 4.28
N GLY A 74 -12.48 -4.12 3.39
CA GLY A 74 -11.83 -2.83 3.36
C GLY A 74 -12.32 -1.92 2.25
N SER A 75 -11.65 -0.81 2.06
CA SER A 75 -12.01 0.23 1.11
C SER A 75 -10.97 0.40 0.01
N VAL A 76 -11.45 0.82 -1.14
CA VAL A 76 -10.63 1.23 -2.28
C VAL A 76 -10.30 2.70 -2.13
N VAL A 77 -9.01 3.06 -2.21
CA VAL A 77 -8.56 4.44 -2.07
C VAL A 77 -7.63 4.84 -3.22
N TYR A 78 -7.57 6.13 -3.51
CA TYR A 78 -6.53 6.64 -4.39
C TYR A 78 -5.19 6.67 -3.66
N PRO A 79 -4.08 6.23 -4.29
CA PRO A 79 -2.76 6.53 -3.79
C PRO A 79 -2.55 8.06 -3.66
N PRO A 80 -1.86 8.56 -2.62
CA PRO A 80 -1.64 10.00 -2.43
C PRO A 80 -1.00 10.68 -3.65
N ASN A 81 -0.12 9.98 -4.38
CA ASN A 81 0.51 10.48 -5.59
C ASN A 81 -0.43 10.54 -6.81
N ARG A 82 -1.65 10.06 -6.70
CA ARG A 82 -2.70 10.12 -7.74
C ARG A 82 -3.73 11.22 -7.49
N ILE A 83 -3.71 11.81 -6.31
CA ILE A 83 -4.52 12.98 -5.99
C ILE A 83 -3.65 14.22 -6.17
N GLU A 84 -4.19 15.19 -6.87
CA GLU A 84 -3.57 16.48 -7.10
C GLU A 84 -4.55 17.57 -6.65
N ILE A 85 -4.06 18.48 -5.82
CA ILE A 85 -4.81 19.65 -5.40
C ILE A 85 -4.22 20.84 -6.15
N VAL A 86 -5.02 21.43 -7.03
CA VAL A 86 -4.65 22.65 -7.72
C VAL A 86 -5.06 23.82 -6.85
N SER A 87 -4.07 24.62 -6.45
CA SER A 87 -4.23 25.75 -5.54
C SER A 87 -4.08 27.09 -6.27
N ALA A 88 -4.58 28.15 -5.65
CA ALA A 88 -4.43 29.53 -6.13
C ALA A 88 -2.95 29.97 -6.07
N PRO A 89 -2.35 30.43 -7.18
CA PRO A 89 -0.96 30.86 -7.18
C PRO A 89 -0.77 32.25 -6.57
N ALA A 90 -1.83 33.04 -6.44
CA ALA A 90 -1.86 34.36 -5.85
C ALA A 90 -3.21 34.64 -5.21
N ALA A 91 -3.27 35.61 -4.29
CA ALA A 91 -4.53 36.07 -3.71
C ALA A 91 -5.38 36.78 -4.75
N GLY A 92 -6.71 36.57 -4.67
CA GLY A 92 -7.65 37.19 -5.62
C GLY A 92 -9.10 36.77 -5.44
N VAL A 93 -9.93 37.06 -6.42
CA VAL A 93 -11.35 36.66 -6.48
C VAL A 93 -11.55 35.69 -7.65
N VAL A 94 -12.18 34.55 -7.40
CA VAL A 94 -12.54 33.59 -8.44
C VAL A 94 -13.57 34.20 -9.36
N GLN A 95 -13.18 34.50 -10.61
CA GLN A 95 -14.06 35.07 -11.60
C GLN A 95 -15.00 34.04 -12.21
N ALA A 96 -14.48 32.86 -12.50
CA ALA A 96 -15.21 31.75 -13.07
C ALA A 96 -14.56 30.41 -12.72
N VAL A 97 -15.37 29.38 -12.58
CA VAL A 97 -14.96 27.98 -12.60
C VAL A 97 -15.32 27.41 -13.95
N LEU A 98 -14.36 26.84 -14.67
CA LEU A 98 -14.46 26.47 -16.08
C LEU A 98 -14.68 24.96 -16.28
N VAL A 99 -14.77 24.20 -15.20
CA VAL A 99 -14.94 22.74 -15.19
C VAL A 99 -15.99 22.35 -14.17
N ASN A 100 -16.54 21.14 -14.34
CA ASN A 100 -17.52 20.56 -13.44
C ASN A 100 -16.95 19.38 -12.66
N SER A 101 -17.58 19.04 -11.52
CA SER A 101 -17.27 17.79 -10.83
C SER A 101 -17.51 16.60 -11.75
N LEU A 102 -16.65 15.59 -11.66
CA LEU A 102 -16.62 14.37 -12.47
C LEU A 102 -16.23 14.59 -13.95
N GLU A 103 -15.88 15.79 -14.34
CA GLU A 103 -15.37 16.09 -15.69
C GLU A 103 -13.93 15.58 -15.85
N ASN A 104 -13.63 15.03 -17.04
CA ASN A 104 -12.26 14.67 -17.41
C ASN A 104 -11.56 15.86 -18.05
N VAL A 105 -10.45 16.26 -17.46
CA VAL A 105 -9.64 17.38 -17.92
C VAL A 105 -8.33 16.92 -18.52
N LYS A 106 -7.86 17.65 -19.52
CA LYS A 106 -6.58 17.40 -20.21
C LYS A 106 -5.46 18.19 -19.52
N ALA A 107 -4.21 17.80 -19.75
CA ALA A 107 -3.06 18.59 -19.34
C ALA A 107 -3.13 20.01 -19.92
N MET A 108 -2.78 21.01 -19.16
CA MET A 108 -2.82 22.44 -19.48
C MET A 108 -4.22 23.01 -19.76
N GLN A 109 -5.28 22.27 -19.42
CA GLN A 109 -6.66 22.77 -19.47
C GLN A 109 -6.89 23.78 -18.32
N ALA A 110 -7.54 24.90 -18.64
CA ALA A 110 -7.94 25.88 -17.66
C ALA A 110 -9.09 25.31 -16.78
N LEU A 111 -8.92 25.39 -15.48
CA LEU A 111 -9.87 24.90 -14.47
C LEU A 111 -10.69 26.04 -13.88
N ALA A 112 -10.06 27.16 -13.64
CA ALA A 112 -10.68 28.33 -13.05
C ALA A 112 -9.97 29.61 -13.54
N ARG A 113 -10.67 30.72 -13.42
CA ARG A 113 -10.15 32.04 -13.71
C ARG A 113 -10.15 32.89 -12.45
N LEU A 114 -9.00 33.44 -12.10
CA LEU A 114 -8.79 34.24 -10.90
C LEU A 114 -8.48 35.69 -11.31
N HIS A 115 -9.18 36.66 -10.73
CA HIS A 115 -8.84 38.06 -10.79
C HIS A 115 -7.96 38.42 -9.59
N SER A 116 -6.69 38.74 -9.82
CA SER A 116 -5.69 38.95 -8.79
C SER A 116 -5.08 40.36 -8.85
N PRO A 117 -5.41 41.25 -7.92
CA PRO A 117 -4.72 42.52 -7.75
C PRO A 117 -3.21 42.34 -7.46
N GLN A 118 -2.88 41.28 -6.73
CA GLN A 118 -1.47 40.94 -6.42
C GLN A 118 -0.65 40.64 -7.68
N LEU A 119 -1.24 39.92 -8.66
CA LEU A 119 -0.57 39.70 -9.94
C LEU A 119 -0.31 41.05 -10.66
N LEU A 120 -1.27 41.96 -10.61
CA LEU A 120 -1.12 43.29 -11.22
C LEU A 120 0.06 44.05 -10.62
N GLU A 121 0.24 44.00 -9.29
CA GLU A 121 1.41 44.57 -8.59
C GLU A 121 2.70 43.95 -9.07
N TRP A 122 2.77 42.62 -9.14
CA TRP A 122 3.98 41.92 -9.61
C TRP A 122 4.34 42.25 -11.06
N GLN A 123 3.34 42.43 -11.95
CA GLN A 123 3.54 42.84 -13.34
C GLN A 123 4.08 44.29 -13.41
N ARG A 124 3.51 45.21 -12.63
CA ARG A 124 3.97 46.60 -12.55
C ARG A 124 5.43 46.65 -12.10
N ASP A 125 5.75 45.92 -11.02
CA ASP A 125 7.13 45.88 -10.49
C ASP A 125 8.11 45.33 -11.53
N TYR A 126 7.72 44.27 -12.27
CA TYR A 126 8.53 43.72 -13.34
C TYR A 126 8.81 44.74 -14.44
N VAL A 127 7.81 45.49 -14.90
CA VAL A 127 7.96 46.53 -15.92
C VAL A 127 8.91 47.62 -15.43
N GLN A 128 8.78 48.04 -14.17
CA GLN A 128 9.68 49.04 -13.57
C GLN A 128 11.14 48.55 -13.50
N LEU A 129 11.33 47.32 -13.03
CA LEU A 129 12.67 46.72 -12.95
C LEU A 129 13.29 46.51 -14.35
N ALA A 130 12.47 46.12 -15.36
CA ALA A 130 12.94 45.98 -16.74
C ALA A 130 13.41 47.32 -17.31
N ALA A 131 12.71 48.41 -17.04
CA ALA A 131 13.14 49.75 -17.41
C ALA A 131 14.47 50.18 -16.71
N GLN A 132 14.63 49.82 -15.42
CA GLN A 132 15.89 50.05 -14.70
C GLN A 132 17.06 49.25 -15.29
N LEU A 133 16.80 48.00 -15.69
CA LEU A 133 17.80 47.17 -16.35
C LEU A 133 18.22 47.74 -17.69
N GLU A 134 17.29 48.22 -18.51
CA GLU A 134 17.61 48.88 -19.78
C GLU A 134 18.48 50.10 -19.58
N LEU A 135 18.14 50.94 -18.59
CA LEU A 135 18.96 52.13 -18.23
C LEU A 135 20.37 51.74 -17.77
N ALA A 136 20.49 50.73 -16.89
CA ALA A 136 21.78 50.22 -16.40
C ALA A 136 22.61 49.64 -17.54
N THR A 137 21.99 48.92 -18.50
CA THR A 137 22.67 48.41 -19.69
C THR A 137 23.27 49.53 -20.54
N LYS A 138 22.45 50.52 -20.93
CA LYS A 138 22.89 51.67 -21.72
C LYS A 138 24.01 52.49 -21.03
N LYS A 139 23.91 52.63 -19.69
CA LYS A 139 24.93 53.28 -18.88
C LYS A 139 26.23 52.50 -18.89
N THR A 140 26.19 51.19 -18.75
CA THR A 140 27.37 50.34 -18.76
C THR A 140 28.05 50.35 -20.13
N GLU A 141 27.28 50.21 -21.21
CA GLU A 141 27.79 50.27 -22.57
C GLU A 141 28.53 51.60 -22.84
N ARG A 142 27.96 52.73 -22.42
CA ARG A 142 28.60 54.03 -22.53
C ARG A 142 29.88 54.11 -21.70
N ASP A 143 29.84 53.68 -20.42
CA ASP A 143 30.99 53.75 -19.53
C ASP A 143 32.13 52.79 -19.99
N GLU A 144 31.80 51.66 -20.62
CA GLU A 144 32.78 50.76 -21.24
C GLU A 144 33.52 51.44 -22.42
N ASN A 145 32.82 52.21 -23.26
CA ASN A 145 33.43 52.95 -24.35
C ASN A 145 34.33 54.09 -23.82
N LEU A 146 33.86 54.88 -22.84
CA LEU A 146 34.64 55.93 -22.23
C LEU A 146 35.88 55.40 -21.51
N PHE A 147 35.81 54.20 -20.91
CA PHE A 147 36.96 53.55 -20.29
C PHE A 147 38.00 53.11 -21.33
N LYS A 148 37.57 52.55 -22.48
CA LYS A 148 38.46 52.23 -23.61
C LYS A 148 39.16 53.41 -24.16
N GLU A 149 38.56 54.64 -24.14
CA GLU A 149 39.11 55.89 -24.54
C GLU A 149 39.95 56.54 -23.44
N GLY A 150 40.10 55.90 -22.25
CA GLY A 150 40.89 56.44 -21.14
C GLY A 150 40.24 57.61 -20.38
N ILE A 151 38.97 57.90 -20.61
CA ILE A 151 38.25 59.05 -20.06
C ILE A 151 37.82 58.87 -18.62
N ILE A 152 37.44 57.61 -18.24
CA ILE A 152 36.98 57.28 -16.89
C ILE A 152 37.88 56.29 -16.15
N ALA A 153 37.84 56.32 -14.81
CA ALA A 153 38.59 55.40 -13.96
C ALA A 153 37.95 54.00 -13.95
N ALA A 154 38.77 52.96 -13.73
CA ALA A 154 38.33 51.59 -13.65
C ALA A 154 37.31 51.36 -12.52
N SER A 155 37.42 52.08 -11.39
CA SER A 155 36.46 52.02 -10.29
C SER A 155 35.03 52.38 -10.74
N ARG A 156 34.91 53.45 -11.54
CA ARG A 156 33.62 53.89 -12.06
C ARG A 156 32.97 52.85 -12.97
N LEU A 157 33.77 52.25 -13.86
CA LEU A 157 33.25 51.15 -14.69
C LEU A 157 32.81 49.95 -13.86
N GLN A 158 33.59 49.61 -12.82
CA GLN A 158 33.25 48.54 -11.91
C GLN A 158 31.91 48.79 -11.17
N ASP A 159 31.70 50.05 -10.68
CA ASP A 159 30.42 50.44 -10.05
C ASP A 159 29.24 50.31 -11.00
N THR A 160 29.40 50.73 -12.26
CA THR A 160 28.36 50.64 -13.27
C THR A 160 28.04 49.18 -13.59
N ARG A 161 29.04 48.30 -13.70
CA ARG A 161 28.84 46.85 -13.90
C ARG A 161 28.15 46.20 -12.71
N ASN A 162 28.46 46.60 -11.49
CA ASN A 162 27.79 46.13 -10.28
C ASN A 162 26.29 46.53 -10.30
N GLN A 163 25.97 47.76 -10.70
CA GLN A 163 24.58 48.23 -10.85
C GLN A 163 23.83 47.44 -11.91
N LEU A 164 24.47 47.11 -13.05
CA LEU A 164 23.89 46.26 -14.07
C LEU A 164 23.59 44.87 -13.55
N ALA A 165 24.55 44.26 -12.85
CA ALA A 165 24.38 42.92 -12.27
C ALA A 165 23.22 42.89 -11.28
N GLN A 166 23.10 43.90 -10.41
CA GLN A 166 21.98 44.01 -9.46
C GLN A 166 20.62 44.13 -10.18
N ALA A 167 20.56 45.00 -11.23
CA ALA A 167 19.33 45.14 -12.01
C ALA A 167 18.92 43.83 -12.75
N GLN A 168 19.91 43.07 -13.25
CA GLN A 168 19.65 41.76 -13.88
C GLN A 168 19.07 40.78 -12.90
N VAL A 169 19.63 40.67 -11.69
CA VAL A 169 19.09 39.76 -10.64
C VAL A 169 17.68 40.16 -10.26
N ALA A 170 17.40 41.45 -10.06
CA ALA A 170 16.07 41.93 -9.66
C ALA A 170 14.99 41.59 -10.71
N VAL A 171 15.28 41.79 -12.01
CA VAL A 171 14.36 41.42 -13.09
C VAL A 171 14.16 39.92 -13.13
N GLN A 172 15.22 39.12 -13.00
CA GLN A 172 15.12 37.65 -13.00
C GLN A 172 14.24 37.13 -11.84
N GLU A 173 14.45 37.68 -10.64
CA GLU A 173 13.64 37.32 -9.48
C GLU A 173 12.16 37.60 -9.73
N ARG A 174 11.80 38.78 -10.20
CA ARG A 174 10.42 39.14 -10.46
C ARG A 174 9.81 38.33 -11.61
N ALA A 175 10.60 38.02 -12.64
CA ALA A 175 10.19 37.14 -13.72
C ALA A 175 9.86 35.70 -13.23
N GLN A 176 10.64 35.16 -12.27
CA GLN A 176 10.34 33.87 -11.65
C GLN A 176 9.05 33.91 -10.84
N MET A 177 8.79 34.99 -10.10
CA MET A 177 7.51 35.16 -9.39
C MET A 177 6.31 35.13 -10.34
N LEU A 178 6.39 35.79 -11.48
CA LEU A 178 5.34 35.79 -12.51
C LEU A 178 5.15 34.40 -13.12
N LYS A 179 6.23 33.64 -13.32
CA LYS A 179 6.13 32.23 -13.77
C LYS A 179 5.42 31.35 -12.75
N LEU A 180 5.75 31.49 -11.46
CA LEU A 180 5.08 30.77 -10.37
C LEU A 180 3.58 31.13 -10.31
N ALA A 181 3.21 32.38 -10.69
CA ALA A 181 1.83 32.79 -10.88
C ALA A 181 1.18 32.26 -12.17
N SER A 182 1.75 31.23 -12.80
CA SER A 182 1.26 30.61 -14.04
C SER A 182 1.29 31.50 -15.28
N MET A 183 2.05 32.62 -15.27
CA MET A 183 2.27 33.41 -16.50
C MET A 183 3.22 32.71 -17.45
N ARG A 184 2.84 32.65 -18.71
CA ARG A 184 3.69 32.06 -19.76
C ARG A 184 4.89 32.97 -20.04
N GLN A 185 6.05 32.37 -20.32
CA GLN A 185 7.29 33.09 -20.58
C GLN A 185 7.15 34.16 -21.70
N ALA A 186 6.42 33.83 -22.76
CA ALA A 186 6.15 34.78 -23.84
C ALA A 186 5.36 36.01 -23.37
N ALA A 187 4.35 35.81 -22.49
CA ALA A 187 3.58 36.91 -21.91
C ALA A 187 4.43 37.78 -21.00
N ILE A 188 5.35 37.18 -20.21
CA ILE A 188 6.28 37.97 -19.37
C ILE A 188 7.23 38.81 -20.23
N ALA A 189 7.77 38.24 -21.31
CA ALA A 189 8.68 38.97 -22.20
C ALA A 189 8.01 40.17 -22.89
N THR A 190 6.71 40.10 -23.17
CA THR A 190 5.98 41.19 -23.83
C THR A 190 5.49 42.28 -22.85
N LEU A 191 5.47 42.01 -21.53
CA LEU A 191 5.04 43.00 -20.55
C LEU A 191 5.87 44.30 -20.60
N ALA A 192 7.19 44.19 -20.73
CA ALA A 192 8.08 45.34 -20.75
C ALA A 192 7.89 46.21 -22.01
N SER A 193 7.52 45.61 -23.14
CA SER A 193 7.34 46.32 -24.41
C SER A 193 5.93 46.84 -24.64
N GLN A 194 4.89 46.09 -24.21
CA GLN A 194 3.49 46.42 -24.48
C GLN A 194 2.80 47.19 -23.35
N HIS A 195 3.39 47.18 -22.13
CA HIS A 195 2.82 47.81 -20.93
C HIS A 195 1.36 47.41 -20.62
N GLY A 196 0.88 46.28 -21.20
CA GLY A 196 -0.46 45.76 -21.04
C GLY A 196 -0.55 44.88 -19.80
N LEU A 197 -0.94 45.47 -18.66
CA LEU A 197 -1.12 44.71 -17.42
C LEU A 197 -2.45 43.98 -17.42
N ASN A 198 -2.44 42.70 -17.01
CA ASN A 198 -3.64 41.87 -16.97
C ASN A 198 -3.76 41.17 -15.60
N PRO A 199 -4.75 41.52 -14.76
CA PRO A 199 -4.94 40.93 -13.43
C PRO A 199 -5.52 39.51 -13.48
N VAL A 200 -5.79 38.94 -14.64
CA VAL A 200 -6.47 37.65 -14.78
C VAL A 200 -5.45 36.52 -14.91
N ILE A 201 -5.63 35.49 -14.10
CA ILE A 201 -4.88 34.24 -14.11
C ILE A 201 -5.80 33.11 -14.56
N ASP A 202 -5.47 32.41 -15.64
CA ASP A 202 -6.09 31.15 -15.97
C ASP A 202 -5.34 30.04 -15.23
N ILE A 203 -5.99 29.45 -14.21
CA ILE A 203 -5.43 28.37 -13.40
C ILE A 203 -5.58 27.07 -14.18
N GLN A 204 -4.46 26.47 -14.53
CA GLN A 204 -4.39 25.28 -15.38
C GLN A 204 -3.90 24.08 -14.58
N THR A 205 -4.36 22.89 -14.95
CA THR A 205 -3.77 21.66 -14.41
C THR A 205 -2.53 21.27 -15.19
N PRO A 206 -1.40 20.94 -14.54
CA PRO A 206 -0.21 20.48 -15.25
C PRO A 206 -0.40 19.11 -15.91
N ARG A 207 -1.37 18.33 -15.46
CA ARG A 207 -1.63 16.97 -15.94
C ARG A 207 -3.13 16.71 -16.08
N GLY A 208 -3.49 15.80 -17.00
CA GLY A 208 -4.88 15.36 -17.15
C GLY A 208 -5.35 14.48 -15.99
N GLY A 209 -6.66 14.48 -15.75
CA GLY A 209 -7.30 13.70 -14.71
C GLY A 209 -8.81 13.91 -14.67
N THR A 210 -9.47 13.40 -13.65
CA THR A 210 -10.90 13.60 -13.38
C THR A 210 -11.06 14.55 -12.20
N VAL A 211 -11.91 15.56 -12.33
CA VAL A 211 -12.25 16.47 -11.24
C VAL A 211 -13.05 15.71 -10.19
N LEU A 212 -12.50 15.54 -9.00
CA LEU A 212 -13.21 14.91 -7.87
C LEU A 212 -14.10 15.91 -7.16
N GLU A 213 -13.57 17.10 -6.93
CA GLU A 213 -14.22 18.10 -6.08
C GLU A 213 -13.81 19.51 -6.51
N LEU A 214 -14.80 20.41 -6.54
CA LEU A 214 -14.61 21.84 -6.67
C LEU A 214 -14.66 22.44 -5.28
N MET A 215 -13.55 23.04 -4.83
CA MET A 215 -13.40 23.56 -3.47
C MET A 215 -13.65 25.08 -3.40
N VAL A 216 -14.04 25.68 -4.52
CA VAL A 216 -14.33 27.13 -4.63
C VAL A 216 -15.53 27.38 -5.52
N ALA A 217 -16.14 28.54 -5.32
CA ALA A 217 -17.24 29.05 -6.14
C ALA A 217 -16.89 30.40 -6.82
N PRO A 218 -17.53 30.73 -7.95
CA PRO A 218 -17.42 32.06 -8.54
C PRO A 218 -17.80 33.16 -7.56
N GLY A 219 -17.03 34.24 -7.54
CA GLY A 219 -17.18 35.35 -6.58
C GLY A 219 -16.46 35.16 -5.24
N GLN A 220 -15.95 33.95 -4.95
CA GLN A 220 -15.24 33.69 -3.70
C GLN A 220 -13.86 34.34 -3.71
N ARG A 221 -13.49 35.00 -2.59
CA ARG A 221 -12.12 35.47 -2.34
C ARG A 221 -11.25 34.32 -1.83
N VAL A 222 -10.06 34.19 -2.38
CA VAL A 222 -9.08 33.16 -2.03
C VAL A 222 -7.72 33.79 -1.77
N GLU A 223 -7.00 33.20 -0.84
CA GLU A 223 -5.60 33.54 -0.56
C GLU A 223 -4.64 32.67 -1.42
N ALA A 224 -3.39 33.10 -1.53
CA ALA A 224 -2.36 32.30 -2.18
C ALA A 224 -2.20 30.96 -1.46
N GLY A 225 -2.15 29.86 -2.24
CA GLY A 225 -2.10 28.49 -1.71
C GLY A 225 -3.47 27.89 -1.36
N ALA A 226 -4.55 28.63 -1.42
CA ALA A 226 -5.90 28.10 -1.17
C ALA A 226 -6.26 27.00 -2.18
N PRO A 227 -6.77 25.83 -1.75
CA PRO A 227 -7.16 24.76 -2.65
C PRO A 227 -8.37 25.15 -3.48
N LEU A 228 -8.32 24.90 -4.77
CA LEU A 228 -9.39 25.28 -5.72
C LEU A 228 -10.09 24.05 -6.31
N VAL A 229 -9.30 23.09 -6.78
CA VAL A 229 -9.81 21.91 -7.45
C VAL A 229 -9.00 20.69 -7.02
N LYS A 230 -9.70 19.61 -6.69
CA LYS A 230 -9.09 18.30 -6.40
C LYS A 230 -9.28 17.39 -7.59
N LEU A 231 -8.18 16.87 -8.10
CA LEU A 231 -8.13 15.99 -9.27
C LEU A 231 -7.66 14.60 -8.88
N ALA A 232 -8.22 13.57 -9.53
CA ALA A 232 -7.68 12.22 -9.51
C ALA A 232 -7.11 11.87 -10.87
N ARG A 233 -5.93 11.27 -10.88
CA ARG A 233 -5.33 10.71 -12.08
C ARG A 233 -5.71 9.25 -12.24
N ALA A 234 -6.05 8.83 -13.47
CA ALA A 234 -6.32 7.44 -13.79
C ALA A 234 -5.11 6.55 -13.47
N GLY A 235 -5.38 5.29 -13.14
CA GLY A 235 -4.38 4.26 -12.94
C GLY A 235 -4.60 3.44 -11.68
N GLU A 236 -3.52 3.03 -11.06
CA GLU A 236 -3.49 2.15 -9.91
C GLU A 236 -4.33 2.68 -8.74
N LEU A 237 -5.13 1.81 -8.14
CA LEU A 237 -5.85 2.05 -6.89
C LEU A 237 -5.26 1.17 -5.78
N TRP A 238 -5.39 1.63 -4.55
CA TRP A 238 -5.03 0.85 -3.38
C TRP A 238 -6.27 0.27 -2.72
N LEU A 239 -6.11 -0.94 -2.19
CA LEU A 239 -7.05 -1.50 -1.23
C LEU A 239 -6.45 -1.35 0.16
N GLU A 240 -7.20 -0.76 1.06
CA GLU A 240 -6.89 -0.72 2.49
C GLU A 240 -7.83 -1.69 3.20
N LEU A 241 -7.29 -2.88 3.48
CA LEU A 241 -8.00 -4.00 4.07
C LEU A 241 -7.75 -4.03 5.57
N GLN A 242 -8.78 -4.38 6.33
CA GLN A 242 -8.74 -4.42 7.79
C GLN A 242 -8.57 -5.86 8.25
N ALA A 243 -7.49 -6.14 8.97
CA ALA A 243 -7.17 -7.44 9.50
C ALA A 243 -7.15 -7.41 11.04
N SER A 244 -7.67 -8.43 11.70
CA SER A 244 -7.36 -8.64 13.10
C SER A 244 -5.86 -8.94 13.27
N ARG A 245 -5.33 -8.82 14.48
CA ARG A 245 -3.92 -9.14 14.75
C ARG A 245 -3.55 -10.54 14.26
N MET A 246 -4.36 -11.56 14.61
CA MET A 246 -4.11 -12.95 14.18
C MET A 246 -4.13 -13.13 12.67
N GLN A 247 -4.99 -12.40 11.94
CA GLN A 247 -5.02 -12.42 10.49
C GLN A 247 -3.81 -11.68 9.89
N GLY A 248 -3.41 -10.56 10.49
CA GLY A 248 -2.25 -9.79 10.08
C GLY A 248 -0.95 -10.59 10.16
N ASP A 249 -0.78 -11.38 11.23
CA ASP A 249 0.38 -12.24 11.44
C ASP A 249 0.51 -13.37 10.38
N GLN A 250 -0.59 -13.70 9.66
CA GLN A 250 -0.62 -14.71 8.60
C GLN A 250 -0.35 -14.14 7.20
N ILE A 251 -0.27 -12.82 7.08
CA ILE A 251 -0.13 -12.11 5.80
C ILE A 251 1.29 -11.59 5.66
N ALA A 252 1.87 -11.79 4.48
CA ALA A 252 3.19 -11.27 4.15
C ALA A 252 3.13 -10.28 2.98
N ILE A 253 4.10 -9.36 2.94
CA ILE A 253 4.28 -8.48 1.79
C ILE A 253 4.57 -9.33 0.54
N GLY A 254 3.88 -9.02 -0.55
CA GLY A 254 3.96 -9.76 -1.81
C GLY A 254 2.92 -10.88 -1.96
N ASP A 255 2.12 -11.17 -0.94
CA ASP A 255 0.99 -12.11 -1.03
C ASP A 255 -0.02 -11.66 -2.08
N THR A 256 -0.66 -12.64 -2.72
CA THR A 256 -1.61 -12.38 -3.79
C THR A 256 -2.97 -11.98 -3.23
N VAL A 257 -3.53 -10.89 -3.75
CA VAL A 257 -4.84 -10.36 -3.37
C VAL A 257 -5.81 -10.54 -4.52
N ASN A 258 -6.91 -11.25 -4.29
CA ASN A 258 -7.95 -11.50 -5.26
C ASN A 258 -9.23 -10.76 -4.87
N VAL A 259 -9.79 -10.02 -5.81
CA VAL A 259 -11.07 -9.31 -5.70
C VAL A 259 -12.01 -9.87 -6.75
N ARG A 260 -13.21 -10.29 -6.32
CA ARG A 260 -14.19 -10.91 -7.24
C ARG A 260 -14.58 -10.04 -8.44
N ALA A 261 -14.59 -8.72 -8.23
CA ALA A 261 -14.96 -7.76 -9.27
C ALA A 261 -13.88 -7.58 -10.35
N CYS A 262 -12.63 -8.01 -10.08
CA CYS A 262 -11.50 -7.83 -10.97
C CYS A 262 -10.99 -9.16 -11.50
N LYS A 263 -10.57 -9.18 -12.76
CA LYS A 263 -9.94 -10.36 -13.39
C LYS A 263 -8.47 -10.51 -12.95
N GLU A 264 -7.82 -9.39 -12.70
CA GLU A 264 -6.41 -9.35 -12.32
C GLU A 264 -6.27 -9.40 -10.80
N SER A 265 -5.26 -10.10 -10.33
CA SER A 265 -4.90 -10.16 -8.92
C SER A 265 -3.94 -9.03 -8.56
N GLY A 266 -4.09 -8.51 -7.35
CA GLY A 266 -3.18 -7.56 -6.74
C GLY A 266 -2.12 -8.24 -5.87
N ARG A 267 -1.32 -7.41 -5.21
CA ARG A 267 -0.32 -7.85 -4.23
C ARG A 267 -0.37 -6.99 -2.98
N VAL A 268 -0.13 -7.61 -1.84
CA VAL A 268 0.11 -6.90 -0.58
C VAL A 268 1.38 -6.08 -0.73
N SER A 269 1.26 -4.78 -0.60
CA SER A 269 2.38 -3.82 -0.74
C SER A 269 2.91 -3.32 0.60
N ALA A 270 2.07 -3.28 1.63
CA ALA A 270 2.46 -2.87 2.97
C ALA A 270 1.51 -3.43 4.03
N ILE A 271 2.02 -3.59 5.23
CA ILE A 271 1.26 -3.95 6.42
C ILE A 271 1.60 -2.88 7.46
N ALA A 272 0.56 -2.25 8.04
CA ALA A 272 0.78 -1.20 9.02
C ALA A 272 1.49 -1.77 10.27
N PRO A 273 2.56 -1.11 10.76
CA PRO A 273 3.27 -1.56 11.96
C PRO A 273 2.48 -1.31 13.25
N GLN A 274 1.41 -0.53 13.18
CA GLN A 274 0.55 -0.16 14.29
C GLN A 274 -0.91 -0.49 13.97
N MET A 275 -1.67 -0.73 15.02
CA MET A 275 -3.12 -0.91 14.90
C MET A 275 -3.81 0.46 14.82
N ALA A 276 -4.91 0.54 14.10
CA ALA A 276 -5.77 1.70 14.10
C ALA A 276 -6.40 1.87 15.50
N GLU A 277 -6.23 3.04 16.11
CA GLU A 277 -6.61 3.28 17.52
C GLU A 277 -8.08 2.96 17.81
N GLN A 278 -8.98 3.32 16.92
CA GLN A 278 -10.42 3.15 17.11
C GLN A 278 -10.90 1.71 16.89
N SER A 279 -10.35 1.01 15.90
CA SER A 279 -10.84 -0.32 15.50
C SER A 279 -10.00 -1.47 16.04
N GLN A 280 -8.79 -1.21 16.54
CA GLN A 280 -7.82 -2.23 16.93
C GLN A 280 -7.51 -3.24 15.82
N LEU A 281 -7.59 -2.79 14.56
CA LEU A 281 -7.31 -3.58 13.39
C LEU A 281 -6.00 -3.13 12.73
N VAL A 282 -5.30 -4.08 12.12
CA VAL A 282 -4.12 -3.83 11.30
C VAL A 282 -4.56 -3.50 9.89
N ILE A 283 -4.05 -2.41 9.32
CA ILE A 283 -4.31 -2.06 7.93
C ILE A 283 -3.32 -2.80 7.03
N VAL A 284 -3.86 -3.62 6.14
CA VAL A 284 -3.12 -4.30 5.08
C VAL A 284 -3.39 -3.58 3.76
N ARG A 285 -2.36 -3.00 3.16
CA ARG A 285 -2.46 -2.32 1.88
C ARG A 285 -2.09 -3.24 0.75
N ALA A 286 -2.94 -3.29 -0.25
CA ALA A 286 -2.67 -4.00 -1.50
C ALA A 286 -2.73 -3.06 -2.69
N THR A 287 -1.92 -3.33 -3.71
CA THR A 287 -1.93 -2.65 -4.99
C THR A 287 -2.60 -3.54 -6.03
N LEU A 288 -3.53 -2.96 -6.79
CA LEU A 288 -4.20 -3.65 -7.90
C LEU A 288 -3.93 -2.88 -9.20
N PRO A 289 -3.07 -3.39 -10.09
CA PRO A 289 -2.88 -2.82 -11.41
C PRO A 289 -4.19 -2.86 -12.22
N GLY A 290 -4.52 -1.74 -12.90
CA GLY A 290 -5.75 -1.67 -13.71
C GLY A 290 -7.07 -1.72 -12.94
N ALA A 291 -7.04 -1.54 -11.62
CA ALA A 291 -8.22 -1.59 -10.75
C ALA A 291 -9.27 -0.53 -11.07
N ASP A 292 -8.88 0.59 -11.67
CA ASP A 292 -9.77 1.67 -12.13
C ASP A 292 -10.80 1.22 -13.18
N ARG A 293 -10.58 0.07 -13.82
CA ARG A 293 -11.52 -0.54 -14.78
C ARG A 293 -12.64 -1.32 -14.10
N CYS A 294 -12.39 -1.89 -12.92
CA CYS A 294 -13.30 -2.80 -12.21
C CYS A 294 -13.75 -2.28 -10.85
N LEU A 295 -13.06 -1.29 -10.27
CA LEU A 295 -13.33 -0.73 -8.95
C LEU A 295 -13.47 0.80 -9.01
N ARG A 296 -14.06 1.35 -7.96
CA ARG A 296 -14.15 2.80 -7.75
C ARG A 296 -13.58 3.16 -6.38
N ALA A 297 -12.82 4.23 -6.32
CA ALA A 297 -12.36 4.75 -5.02
C ALA A 297 -13.57 5.09 -4.14
N GLY A 298 -13.46 4.80 -2.84
CA GLY A 298 -14.58 4.87 -1.89
C GLY A 298 -15.42 3.60 -1.82
N GLN A 299 -15.25 2.65 -2.74
CA GLN A 299 -15.96 1.37 -2.71
C GLN A 299 -15.48 0.52 -1.53
N TYR A 300 -16.43 -0.03 -0.77
CA TYR A 300 -16.16 -1.05 0.25
C TYR A 300 -16.35 -2.44 -0.35
N LEU A 301 -15.40 -3.35 -0.08
CA LEU A 301 -15.42 -4.70 -0.65
C LEU A 301 -14.69 -5.71 0.23
N GLU A 302 -14.89 -6.98 -0.08
CA GLU A 302 -14.10 -8.09 0.46
C GLU A 302 -13.05 -8.54 -0.57
N ALA A 303 -11.84 -8.77 -0.08
CA ALA A 303 -10.75 -9.37 -0.83
C ALA A 303 -10.26 -10.64 -0.14
N THR A 304 -9.75 -11.58 -0.92
CA THR A 304 -9.11 -12.79 -0.42
C THR A 304 -7.61 -12.68 -0.61
N ILE A 305 -6.85 -12.79 0.46
CA ILE A 305 -5.39 -12.78 0.43
C ILE A 305 -4.90 -14.23 0.50
N SER A 306 -4.18 -14.67 -0.52
CA SER A 306 -3.57 -15.99 -0.60
C SER A 306 -2.07 -15.86 -0.32
N SER A 307 -1.61 -16.47 0.78
CA SER A 307 -0.19 -16.45 1.14
C SER A 307 0.60 -17.46 0.32
N LYS A 308 1.80 -17.05 -0.14
CA LYS A 308 2.76 -17.96 -0.78
C LYS A 308 3.47 -18.87 0.22
N THR A 309 3.46 -18.53 1.49
CA THR A 309 4.15 -19.24 2.56
C THR A 309 3.35 -20.41 3.12
N VAL A 310 2.05 -20.51 2.82
CA VAL A 310 1.26 -21.68 3.19
C VAL A 310 1.67 -22.83 2.28
N PRO A 311 2.17 -23.95 2.84
CA PRO A 311 2.56 -25.12 2.05
C PRO A 311 1.39 -25.51 1.14
N GLN A 312 1.67 -25.64 -0.15
CA GLN A 312 0.66 -26.06 -1.15
C GLN A 312 0.22 -27.53 -0.98
N THR A 313 0.76 -28.20 0.02
CA THR A 313 0.48 -29.59 0.37
C THR A 313 -0.54 -29.64 1.50
N GLY A 314 -1.76 -29.38 1.20
CA GLY A 314 -2.88 -29.48 2.15
C GLY A 314 -4.14 -29.99 1.48
N TRP A 315 -5.12 -30.36 2.30
CA TRP A 315 -6.40 -30.86 1.85
C TRP A 315 -7.50 -29.88 2.25
N LEU A 316 -8.32 -29.48 1.30
CA LEU A 316 -9.47 -28.63 1.55
C LEU A 316 -10.62 -29.50 2.07
N VAL A 317 -11.09 -29.19 3.26
CA VAL A 317 -12.21 -29.86 3.89
C VAL A 317 -13.26 -28.83 4.36
N PRO A 318 -14.56 -29.13 4.36
CA PRO A 318 -15.56 -28.28 4.99
C PRO A 318 -15.26 -28.09 6.48
N ALA A 319 -15.48 -26.89 7.02
CA ALA A 319 -15.18 -26.58 8.42
C ALA A 319 -15.93 -27.51 9.41
N GLY A 320 -17.13 -27.98 9.03
CA GLY A 320 -17.93 -28.95 9.82
C GLY A 320 -17.34 -30.35 9.90
N ALA A 321 -16.36 -30.69 9.07
CA ALA A 321 -15.68 -31.99 9.13
C ALA A 321 -14.65 -32.05 10.28
N LEU A 322 -14.18 -30.90 10.76
CA LEU A 322 -13.19 -30.84 11.84
C LEU A 322 -13.84 -31.11 13.20
N VAL A 323 -13.25 -32.04 13.91
CA VAL A 323 -13.67 -32.41 15.25
C VAL A 323 -12.48 -32.24 16.21
N ARG A 324 -12.71 -31.52 17.29
CA ARG A 324 -11.69 -31.33 18.32
C ARG A 324 -11.85 -32.32 19.44
N ASP A 325 -10.77 -33.03 19.79
CA ASP A 325 -10.71 -33.95 20.90
C ASP A 325 -9.39 -33.86 21.65
N ALA A 326 -9.46 -33.69 22.97
CA ALA A 326 -8.31 -33.58 23.85
C ALA A 326 -7.20 -32.62 23.34
N GLY A 327 -7.60 -31.48 22.73
CA GLY A 327 -6.68 -30.49 22.16
C GLY A 327 -6.15 -30.83 20.77
N ARG A 328 -6.50 -31.97 20.19
CA ARG A 328 -6.15 -32.39 18.83
C ARG A 328 -7.31 -32.19 17.88
N GLU A 329 -7.00 -31.83 16.64
CA GLU A 329 -7.99 -31.75 15.57
C GLU A 329 -7.94 -33.05 14.77
N LEU A 330 -9.11 -33.61 14.45
CA LEU A 330 -9.23 -34.86 13.73
C LEU A 330 -10.37 -34.79 12.69
N LEU A 331 -10.28 -35.67 11.71
CA LEU A 331 -11.31 -35.94 10.70
C LEU A 331 -11.77 -37.38 10.84
N PHE A 332 -13.04 -37.61 10.60
CA PHE A 332 -13.57 -38.97 10.45
C PHE A 332 -13.54 -39.38 8.99
N VAL A 333 -12.64 -40.28 8.65
CA VAL A 333 -12.37 -40.76 7.28
C VAL A 333 -13.11 -42.08 7.07
N ARG A 334 -13.81 -42.19 5.93
CA ARG A 334 -14.46 -43.47 5.53
C ARG A 334 -13.39 -44.46 5.07
N ASP A 335 -13.49 -45.67 5.60
CA ASP A 335 -12.62 -46.80 5.28
C ASP A 335 -13.46 -48.01 4.83
N ALA A 336 -12.85 -49.01 4.22
CA ALA A 336 -13.49 -50.25 3.83
C ALA A 336 -14.15 -51.02 4.99
N LYS A 337 -13.68 -50.80 6.22
CA LYS A 337 -14.14 -51.45 7.45
C LYS A 337 -15.04 -50.55 8.33
N GLY A 338 -15.37 -49.35 7.88
CA GLY A 338 -16.17 -48.39 8.65
C GLY A 338 -15.65 -46.96 8.58
N VAL A 339 -15.52 -46.31 9.73
CA VAL A 339 -15.01 -44.93 9.83
C VAL A 339 -13.85 -44.91 10.81
N ARG A 340 -12.75 -44.26 10.44
CA ARG A 340 -11.60 -44.09 11.33
C ARG A 340 -11.31 -42.63 11.62
N PRO A 341 -10.95 -42.25 12.86
CA PRO A 341 -10.47 -40.92 13.17
C PRO A 341 -9.02 -40.79 12.61
N LEU A 342 -8.76 -39.63 11.98
CA LEU A 342 -7.44 -39.27 11.47
C LEU A 342 -7.05 -37.94 12.09
N ASN A 343 -5.92 -37.91 12.80
CA ASN A 343 -5.37 -36.67 13.31
C ASN A 343 -4.86 -35.80 12.16
N VAL A 344 -5.20 -34.53 12.19
CA VAL A 344 -4.79 -33.54 11.19
C VAL A 344 -4.28 -32.27 11.85
N THR A 345 -3.40 -31.59 11.17
CA THR A 345 -2.94 -30.25 11.55
C THR A 345 -3.70 -29.23 10.72
N VAL A 346 -4.42 -28.35 11.36
CA VAL A 346 -5.15 -27.26 10.66
C VAL A 346 -4.15 -26.17 10.31
N ILE A 347 -4.01 -25.87 8.99
CA ILE A 347 -3.16 -24.82 8.46
C ILE A 347 -3.90 -23.49 8.45
N THR A 348 -5.12 -23.49 7.88
CA THR A 348 -6.02 -22.33 7.88
C THR A 348 -7.45 -22.80 8.05
N ARG A 349 -8.28 -21.94 8.64
CA ARG A 349 -9.71 -22.19 8.83
C ARG A 349 -10.51 -20.92 8.58
N ASP A 350 -11.55 -21.02 7.79
CA ASP A 350 -12.59 -19.99 7.66
C ASP A 350 -13.96 -20.54 8.13
N ALA A 351 -15.01 -19.74 7.98
CA ALA A 351 -16.35 -20.15 8.43
C ALA A 351 -16.93 -21.34 7.63
N ALA A 352 -16.51 -21.55 6.39
CA ALA A 352 -17.07 -22.56 5.48
C ALA A 352 -16.11 -23.75 5.27
N SER A 353 -14.80 -23.53 5.31
CA SER A 353 -13.77 -24.51 4.95
C SER A 353 -12.51 -24.42 5.81
N ALA A 354 -11.72 -25.46 5.79
CA ALA A 354 -10.41 -25.49 6.42
C ALA A 354 -9.41 -26.22 5.51
N VAL A 355 -8.15 -25.80 5.59
CA VAL A 355 -7.04 -26.55 5.00
C VAL A 355 -6.33 -27.30 6.09
N VAL A 356 -6.18 -28.58 5.85
CA VAL A 356 -5.54 -29.49 6.80
C VAL A 356 -4.39 -30.22 6.17
N GLN A 357 -3.38 -30.52 6.97
CA GLN A 357 -2.28 -31.40 6.63
C GLN A 357 -2.45 -32.71 7.39
N GLY A 358 -2.34 -33.83 6.68
CA GLY A 358 -2.49 -35.16 7.23
C GLY A 358 -2.30 -36.25 6.18
N ALA A 359 -2.36 -37.51 6.59
CA ALA A 359 -2.24 -38.67 5.71
C ALA A 359 -3.56 -38.88 4.91
N LEU A 360 -3.90 -37.92 4.05
CA LEU A 360 -5.06 -37.93 3.18
C LEU A 360 -4.62 -38.14 1.73
N GLN A 361 -5.52 -38.66 0.89
CA GLN A 361 -5.33 -38.81 -0.54
C GLN A 361 -6.51 -38.16 -1.26
N ASP A 362 -6.34 -37.84 -2.53
CA ASP A 362 -7.40 -37.25 -3.34
C ASP A 362 -8.61 -38.17 -3.43
N GLY A 363 -9.80 -37.59 -3.30
CA GLY A 363 -11.06 -38.35 -3.34
C GLY A 363 -11.43 -39.11 -2.06
N VAL A 364 -10.61 -39.14 -1.03
CA VAL A 364 -10.95 -39.73 0.26
C VAL A 364 -12.19 -39.06 0.83
N GLN A 365 -13.16 -39.86 1.30
CA GLN A 365 -14.39 -39.34 1.87
C GLN A 365 -14.26 -39.07 3.37
N VAL A 366 -14.58 -37.84 3.77
CA VAL A 366 -14.60 -37.41 5.17
C VAL A 366 -16.03 -37.04 5.60
N ALA A 367 -16.40 -37.34 6.85
CA ALA A 367 -17.69 -36.98 7.38
C ALA A 367 -17.75 -35.43 7.54
N VAL A 368 -18.80 -34.82 6.97
CA VAL A 368 -19.03 -33.36 7.00
C VAL A 368 -20.24 -32.96 7.84
N GLN A 369 -21.14 -33.92 8.08
CA GLN A 369 -22.28 -33.79 8.98
C GLN A 369 -22.36 -35.04 9.89
N GLY A 370 -23.00 -34.90 11.05
CA GLY A 370 -23.10 -36.00 12.01
C GLY A 370 -21.77 -36.31 12.75
N THR A 371 -20.78 -35.46 12.62
CA THR A 371 -19.44 -35.62 13.21
C THR A 371 -19.49 -35.73 14.75
N ALA A 372 -20.43 -35.02 15.42
CA ALA A 372 -20.61 -35.09 16.85
C ALA A 372 -21.14 -36.48 17.28
N ASN A 373 -22.06 -37.08 16.52
CA ASN A 373 -22.57 -38.42 16.77
C ASN A 373 -21.45 -39.46 16.56
N LEU A 374 -20.65 -39.33 15.50
CA LEU A 374 -19.47 -40.16 15.28
C LEU A 374 -18.46 -40.06 16.43
N LYS A 375 -18.21 -38.85 16.95
CA LYS A 375 -17.37 -38.67 18.11
C LYS A 375 -17.93 -39.37 19.36
N GLY A 376 -19.24 -39.27 19.62
CA GLY A 376 -19.91 -39.97 20.71
C GLY A 376 -19.75 -41.50 20.60
N ILE A 377 -19.96 -42.06 19.44
CA ILE A 377 -19.79 -43.49 19.17
C ILE A 377 -18.31 -43.92 19.37
N TRP A 378 -17.39 -43.11 18.88
CA TRP A 378 -15.95 -43.37 19.02
C TRP A 378 -15.49 -43.35 20.46
N LEU A 379 -16.02 -42.49 21.29
CA LEU A 379 -15.74 -42.39 22.71
C LEU A 379 -16.52 -43.40 23.57
N GLY A 380 -17.31 -44.30 22.94
CA GLY A 380 -18.11 -45.27 23.66
C GLY A 380 -19.37 -44.72 24.32
N LEU A 381 -19.75 -43.47 23.99
CA LEU A 381 -20.94 -42.81 24.51
C LEU A 381 -22.19 -43.01 23.65
N GLY A 382 -22.07 -43.74 22.57
CA GLY A 382 -23.17 -44.07 21.64
C GLY A 382 -23.90 -45.36 22.02
N VAL A 383 -25.20 -45.42 21.71
CA VAL A 383 -26.17 -46.47 21.99
C VAL A 383 -25.56 -47.89 21.98
N PRO A 384 -25.82 -48.73 22.99
CA PRO A 384 -25.30 -50.09 23.05
C PRO A 384 -25.75 -50.85 21.80
N ALA A 385 -24.82 -51.64 21.22
CA ALA A 385 -25.11 -52.56 20.16
C ALA A 385 -26.28 -53.47 20.60
N ALA A 386 -27.42 -53.33 19.95
CA ALA A 386 -28.51 -54.26 20.13
C ALA A 386 -28.07 -55.64 19.62
N GLY A 387 -27.94 -56.62 20.55
CA GLY A 387 -28.02 -58.02 20.23
C GLY A 387 -26.71 -58.77 20.07
N ALA A 388 -26.08 -59.09 21.20
CA ALA A 388 -25.52 -60.41 21.33
C ALA A 388 -26.64 -61.37 21.71
N LYS A 389 -27.07 -62.18 20.80
CA LYS A 389 -27.65 -63.49 21.03
C LYS A 389 -26.95 -64.46 20.09
#